data_ed2437fc2456459dcae898de22ad76a6
#
_entry.id   ed2437fc2456459dcae898de22ad76a6
#
_cell.length_a   1.000
_cell.length_b   1.000
_cell.length_c   1.000
_cell.angle_alpha   90.00
_cell.angle_beta   90.00
_cell.angle_gamma   90.00
#
_symmetry.space_group_name_H-M   'P 1'
#
loop_
_entity.id
_entity.type
_entity.pdbx_description
1 polymer ?
#
loop_
_entity_poly.entity_id
_entity_poly.type
_entity_poly.pdbx_seq_one_letter_code
_entity_poly.pdbx_strand_id
1 'polypeptide(L)'
;GSEMCIRDSNNPVTFNEKLQWLKLNDRKPEYTEMVDKFMAKKYVASIIGQEHIIPTLGVWSHFDDIDFDELPTQFVLKCTHDSGGLVVCKDKSNLNKKAAKKKIEKSMKTNYYKGGREWPYKNVKPQIIAEEYMEDISGNGLTDYKFYCFNGDPKYLYVSNGMDNHETARLSFLTMNWEKAPFGRSDYLEFEVLPPKPTKFDEMVKIAKSLSGGHPFLRVDLYEINNKVYFSELTFSPCGGFMPFVPEEWDAKLGEMVNIR
;
A
#
# COMPACT_ATOMS: atom_id res chain seq x y z
N GLY A 1 8.79 25.48 2.88
CA GLY A 1 8.54 24.19 2.23
C GLY A 1 7.62 24.25 1.01
N SER A 2 6.71 25.22 0.90
CA SER A 2 5.74 25.28 -0.20
C SER A 2 6.24 25.95 -1.48
N GLU A 3 7.25 26.81 -1.40
CA GLU A 3 7.75 27.52 -2.59
C GLU A 3 8.68 26.67 -3.47
N MET A 4 9.39 25.70 -2.91
CA MET A 4 10.24 24.79 -3.67
C MET A 4 9.44 23.85 -4.58
N CYS A 5 8.26 23.41 -4.14
CA CYS A 5 7.38 22.54 -4.94
C CYS A 5 6.75 23.22 -6.16
N ILE A 6 6.68 24.56 -6.18
CA ILE A 6 6.07 25.31 -7.28
C ILE A 6 7.06 25.58 -8.42
N ARG A 7 8.35 25.74 -8.10
CA ARG A 7 9.39 26.01 -9.12
C ARG A 7 9.66 24.83 -10.05
N ASP A 8 9.58 23.60 -9.53
CA ASP A 8 9.98 22.40 -10.27
C ASP A 8 8.81 21.71 -10.99
N SER A 9 7.57 22.22 -10.82
CA SER A 9 6.36 21.63 -11.39
C SER A 9 6.32 21.60 -12.93
N ASN A 10 7.07 22.47 -13.60
CA ASN A 10 7.07 22.56 -15.06
C ASN A 10 8.07 21.63 -15.76
N ASN A 11 9.10 21.16 -15.07
CA ASN A 11 10.09 20.24 -15.61
C ASN A 11 10.63 19.29 -14.51
N PRO A 12 9.80 18.39 -13.97
CA PRO A 12 10.19 17.49 -12.92
C PRO A 12 11.24 16.48 -13.41
N VAL A 13 12.29 16.28 -12.62
CA VAL A 13 13.43 15.41 -12.93
C VAL A 13 13.43 14.19 -12.03
N THR A 14 13.34 14.40 -10.70
CA THR A 14 13.45 13.31 -9.73
C THR A 14 12.17 12.50 -9.63
N PHE A 15 12.24 11.32 -9.05
CA PHE A 15 11.07 10.48 -8.79
C PHE A 15 10.03 11.22 -7.93
N ASN A 16 10.49 11.83 -6.83
CA ASN A 16 9.61 12.58 -5.95
C ASN A 16 8.95 13.77 -6.67
N GLU A 17 9.70 14.54 -7.45
CA GLU A 17 9.15 15.65 -8.26
C GLU A 17 8.11 15.16 -9.27
N LYS A 18 8.39 14.05 -9.96
CA LYS A 18 7.44 13.46 -10.91
C LYS A 18 6.19 12.94 -10.24
N LEU A 19 6.27 12.38 -9.04
CA LEU A 19 5.08 12.02 -8.26
C LEU A 19 4.26 13.26 -7.86
N GLN A 20 4.89 14.38 -7.48
CA GLN A 20 4.18 15.64 -7.23
C GLN A 20 3.49 16.15 -8.51
N TRP A 21 4.16 16.07 -9.66
CA TRP A 21 3.59 16.43 -10.94
C TRP A 21 2.36 15.57 -11.29
N LEU A 22 2.45 14.25 -11.11
CA LEU A 22 1.34 13.31 -11.35
C LEU A 22 0.13 13.61 -10.46
N LYS A 23 0.31 13.96 -9.19
CA LYS A 23 -0.80 14.38 -8.30
C LYS A 23 -1.58 15.58 -8.85
N LEU A 24 -0.92 16.46 -9.60
CA LEU A 24 -1.52 17.68 -10.13
C LEU A 24 -2.14 17.46 -11.53
N ASN A 25 -1.52 16.62 -12.34
CA ASN A 25 -1.80 16.54 -13.78
C ASN A 25 -2.43 15.21 -14.22
N ASP A 26 -2.14 14.07 -13.55
CA ASP A 26 -2.72 12.77 -13.87
C ASP A 26 -3.87 12.44 -12.91
N ARG A 27 -5.08 12.86 -13.28
CA ARG A 27 -6.28 12.79 -12.45
C ARG A 27 -7.41 12.07 -13.17
N LYS A 28 -7.47 10.75 -13.03
CA LYS A 28 -8.49 9.91 -13.64
C LYS A 28 -9.49 9.43 -12.59
N PRO A 29 -10.81 9.42 -12.87
CA PRO A 29 -11.84 9.00 -11.90
C PRO A 29 -11.62 7.60 -11.33
N GLU A 30 -11.14 6.66 -12.15
CA GLU A 30 -10.82 5.28 -11.75
C GLU A 30 -9.76 5.18 -10.64
N TYR A 31 -8.89 6.16 -10.48
CA TYR A 31 -7.89 6.17 -9.41
C TYR A 31 -8.52 6.21 -8.02
N THR A 32 -9.69 6.81 -7.89
CA THR A 32 -10.45 6.81 -6.64
C THR A 32 -10.89 5.39 -6.25
N GLU A 33 -11.32 4.58 -7.21
CA GLU A 33 -11.69 3.18 -6.98
C GLU A 33 -10.45 2.33 -6.64
N MET A 34 -9.32 2.63 -7.27
CA MET A 34 -8.06 1.87 -7.07
C MET A 34 -7.45 2.07 -5.68
N VAL A 35 -7.69 3.18 -5.00
CA VAL A 35 -7.15 3.45 -3.64
C VAL A 35 -8.17 3.22 -2.53
N ASP A 36 -9.46 3.14 -2.83
CA ASP A 36 -10.49 2.75 -1.87
C ASP A 36 -10.35 1.26 -1.55
N LYS A 37 -10.06 0.90 -0.28
CA LYS A 37 -9.77 -0.50 0.10
C LYS A 37 -10.90 -1.48 -0.18
N PHE A 38 -12.13 -1.00 -0.32
CA PHE A 38 -13.27 -1.85 -0.69
C PHE A 38 -13.45 -1.93 -2.21
N MET A 39 -13.46 -0.78 -2.89
CA MET A 39 -13.67 -0.73 -4.34
C MET A 39 -12.51 -1.35 -5.12
N ALA A 40 -11.28 -1.17 -4.63
CA ALA A 40 -10.07 -1.75 -5.22
C ALA A 40 -10.14 -3.28 -5.34
N LYS A 41 -10.80 -3.96 -4.42
CA LYS A 41 -10.96 -5.43 -4.46
C LYS A 41 -11.70 -5.88 -5.72
N LYS A 42 -12.79 -5.20 -6.08
CA LYS A 42 -13.56 -5.50 -7.29
C LYS A 42 -12.77 -5.17 -8.55
N TYR A 43 -12.10 -4.00 -8.56
CA TYR A 43 -11.24 -3.58 -9.66
C TYR A 43 -10.12 -4.60 -9.89
N VAL A 44 -9.39 -4.97 -8.86
CA VAL A 44 -8.27 -5.91 -8.92
C VAL A 44 -8.74 -7.32 -9.29
N ALA A 45 -9.85 -7.80 -8.70
CA ALA A 45 -10.42 -9.11 -9.03
C ALA A 45 -10.77 -9.24 -10.52
N SER A 46 -11.20 -8.15 -11.17
CA SER A 46 -11.51 -8.15 -12.61
C SER A 46 -10.27 -8.34 -13.49
N ILE A 47 -9.07 -8.08 -12.97
CA ILE A 47 -7.81 -8.16 -13.70
C ILE A 47 -7.06 -9.47 -13.40
N ILE A 48 -6.99 -9.86 -12.13
CA ILE A 48 -6.15 -10.99 -11.69
C ILE A 48 -6.92 -12.19 -11.12
N GLY A 49 -8.23 -12.08 -10.94
CA GLY A 49 -9.09 -13.12 -10.39
C GLY A 49 -9.46 -12.90 -8.92
N GLN A 50 -10.64 -13.42 -8.55
CA GLN A 50 -11.20 -13.31 -7.19
C GLN A 50 -10.40 -14.10 -6.16
N GLU A 51 -9.68 -15.13 -6.59
CA GLU A 51 -8.85 -15.99 -5.75
C GLU A 51 -7.68 -15.24 -5.08
N HIS A 52 -7.29 -14.09 -5.62
CA HIS A 52 -6.24 -13.23 -5.07
C HIS A 52 -6.75 -12.15 -4.11
N ILE A 53 -8.05 -12.17 -3.81
CA ILE A 53 -8.67 -11.14 -2.95
C ILE A 53 -8.96 -11.72 -1.57
N ILE A 54 -8.48 -11.05 -0.52
CA ILE A 54 -8.83 -11.38 0.87
C ILE A 54 -10.34 -11.15 1.03
N PRO A 55 -11.11 -12.14 1.53
CA PRO A 55 -12.55 -12.02 1.66
C PRO A 55 -12.98 -10.85 2.53
N THR A 56 -14.03 -10.14 2.09
CA THR A 56 -14.68 -9.09 2.85
C THR A 56 -15.85 -9.69 3.63
N LEU A 57 -15.86 -9.48 4.94
CA LEU A 57 -16.89 -9.97 5.87
C LEU A 57 -18.07 -9.00 6.01
N GLY A 58 -17.83 -7.71 5.77
CA GLY A 58 -18.85 -6.67 5.83
C GLY A 58 -18.33 -5.28 5.56
N VAL A 59 -19.24 -4.35 5.25
CA VAL A 59 -18.95 -2.93 4.98
C VAL A 59 -20.00 -2.06 5.66
N TRP A 60 -19.58 -1.03 6.38
CA TRP A 60 -20.48 -0.14 7.14
C TRP A 60 -20.06 1.33 7.02
N SER A 61 -21.04 2.21 7.16
CA SER A 61 -20.81 3.66 7.24
C SER A 61 -20.52 4.15 8.65
N HIS A 62 -20.99 3.44 9.67
CA HIS A 62 -20.78 3.79 11.09
C HIS A 62 -20.30 2.57 11.88
N PHE A 63 -19.49 2.80 12.91
CA PHE A 63 -18.98 1.71 13.75
C PHE A 63 -20.11 1.00 14.52
N ASP A 64 -21.15 1.73 14.92
CA ASP A 64 -22.26 1.17 15.68
C ASP A 64 -23.19 0.28 14.84
N ASP A 65 -23.06 0.31 13.51
CA ASP A 65 -23.81 -0.58 12.59
C ASP A 65 -23.16 -1.98 12.50
N ILE A 66 -21.98 -2.18 13.08
CA ILE A 66 -21.27 -3.46 13.02
C ILE A 66 -21.94 -4.47 13.97
N ASP A 67 -22.53 -5.51 13.40
CA ASP A 67 -22.93 -6.66 14.19
C ASP A 67 -21.74 -7.59 14.45
N PHE A 68 -21.14 -7.44 15.63
CA PHE A 68 -20.00 -8.24 16.01
C PHE A 68 -20.33 -9.71 16.25
N ASP A 69 -21.60 -10.07 16.46
CA ASP A 69 -22.00 -11.45 16.69
C ASP A 69 -21.95 -12.25 15.38
N GLU A 70 -22.18 -11.60 14.25
CA GLU A 70 -22.05 -12.19 12.92
C GLU A 70 -20.58 -12.31 12.44
N LEU A 71 -19.64 -11.57 13.06
CA LEU A 71 -18.24 -11.66 12.69
C LEU A 71 -17.59 -12.93 13.29
N PRO A 72 -16.61 -13.55 12.59
CA PRO A 72 -15.88 -14.69 13.11
C PRO A 72 -15.04 -14.29 14.36
N THR A 73 -14.40 -15.28 14.99
CA THR A 73 -13.53 -15.03 16.16
C THR A 73 -12.36 -14.12 15.84
N GLN A 74 -11.85 -14.20 14.60
CA GLN A 74 -10.71 -13.43 14.11
C GLN A 74 -11.11 -12.62 12.87
N PHE A 75 -10.77 -11.34 12.86
CA PHE A 75 -11.02 -10.45 11.72
C PHE A 75 -10.13 -9.20 11.78
N VAL A 76 -10.14 -8.43 10.70
CA VAL A 76 -9.46 -7.14 10.63
C VAL A 76 -10.46 -6.06 10.24
N LEU A 77 -10.58 -4.98 11.02
CA LEU A 77 -11.33 -3.79 10.62
C LEU A 77 -10.37 -2.76 10.03
N LYS A 78 -10.79 -2.16 8.91
CA LYS A 78 -10.03 -1.11 8.21
C LYS A 78 -10.95 0.04 7.81
N CYS A 79 -10.45 1.28 7.85
CA CYS A 79 -11.08 2.39 7.12
C CYS A 79 -10.67 2.33 5.64
N THR A 80 -11.61 2.55 4.72
CA THR A 80 -11.37 2.37 3.27
C THR A 80 -10.49 3.45 2.66
N HIS A 81 -10.43 4.63 3.28
CA HIS A 81 -9.89 5.87 2.69
C HIS A 81 -8.54 6.32 3.24
N ASP A 82 -7.97 5.62 4.22
CA ASP A 82 -6.72 6.02 4.88
C ASP A 82 -5.81 4.83 5.24
N SER A 83 -4.68 5.11 5.87
CA SER A 83 -3.74 4.10 6.36
C SER A 83 -3.78 3.91 7.89
N GLY A 84 -4.52 4.75 8.63
CA GLY A 84 -4.49 4.78 10.11
C GLY A 84 -5.60 3.97 10.79
N GLY A 85 -6.73 3.79 10.11
CA GLY A 85 -7.92 3.10 10.64
C GLY A 85 -7.81 1.59 10.54
N LEU A 86 -6.94 0.97 11.34
CA LEU A 86 -6.71 -0.48 11.36
C LEU A 86 -6.88 -1.05 12.77
N VAL A 87 -7.72 -2.08 12.92
CA VAL A 87 -7.87 -2.88 14.14
C VAL A 87 -7.75 -4.35 13.79
N VAL A 88 -6.74 -5.02 14.31
CA VAL A 88 -6.55 -6.47 14.17
C VAL A 88 -7.18 -7.15 15.38
N CYS A 89 -8.18 -7.99 15.15
CA CYS A 89 -8.85 -8.79 16.16
C CYS A 89 -8.43 -10.26 16.01
N LYS A 90 -7.59 -10.73 16.93
CA LYS A 90 -7.16 -12.14 16.99
C LYS A 90 -8.06 -13.01 17.86
N ASP A 91 -8.87 -12.38 18.71
CA ASP A 91 -9.87 -13.03 19.55
C ASP A 91 -10.99 -12.04 19.89
N LYS A 92 -12.16 -12.27 19.31
CA LYS A 92 -13.35 -11.42 19.47
C LYS A 92 -13.78 -11.30 20.96
N SER A 93 -13.59 -12.36 21.75
CA SER A 93 -13.98 -12.38 23.18
C SER A 93 -13.14 -11.38 24.01
N ASN A 94 -11.92 -11.08 23.57
CA ASN A 94 -10.98 -10.17 24.21
C ASN A 94 -10.92 -8.78 23.54
N LEU A 95 -11.77 -8.53 22.52
CA LEU A 95 -11.76 -7.26 21.80
C LEU A 95 -12.23 -6.10 22.67
N ASN A 96 -11.36 -5.11 22.87
CA ASN A 96 -11.77 -3.84 23.48
C ASN A 96 -12.55 -3.00 22.44
N LYS A 97 -13.87 -3.25 22.33
CA LYS A 97 -14.75 -2.55 21.38
C LYS A 97 -14.69 -1.03 21.53
N LYS A 98 -14.55 -0.51 22.77
CA LYS A 98 -14.47 0.96 23.01
C LYS A 98 -13.20 1.56 22.43
N ALA A 99 -12.06 0.89 22.61
CA ALA A 99 -10.79 1.33 22.02
C ALA A 99 -10.81 1.23 20.49
N ALA A 100 -11.34 0.12 19.96
CA ALA A 100 -11.53 -0.08 18.52
C ALA A 100 -12.40 1.02 17.90
N LYS A 101 -13.56 1.30 18.52
CA LYS A 101 -14.47 2.39 18.09
C LYS A 101 -13.74 3.72 18.04
N LYS A 102 -13.06 4.10 19.13
CA LYS A 102 -12.31 5.36 19.20
C LYS A 102 -11.28 5.49 18.08
N LYS A 103 -10.55 4.42 17.78
CA LYS A 103 -9.54 4.41 16.72
C LYS A 103 -10.16 4.55 15.34
N ILE A 104 -11.17 3.75 15.02
CA ILE A 104 -11.87 3.76 13.73
C ILE A 104 -12.58 5.11 13.51
N GLU A 105 -13.36 5.61 14.48
CA GLU A 105 -14.07 6.87 14.34
C GLU A 105 -13.13 8.09 14.22
N LYS A 106 -11.98 8.06 14.88
CA LYS A 106 -10.94 9.08 14.67
C LYS A 106 -10.46 9.08 13.21
N SER A 107 -10.21 7.90 12.66
CA SER A 107 -9.79 7.71 11.28
C SER A 107 -10.88 8.14 10.29
N MET A 108 -12.13 7.74 10.51
CA MET A 108 -13.30 8.11 9.68
C MET A 108 -13.48 9.63 9.54
N LYS A 109 -13.06 10.42 10.53
CA LYS A 109 -13.11 11.90 10.50
C LYS A 109 -11.92 12.53 9.77
N THR A 110 -10.90 11.73 9.42
CA THR A 110 -9.68 12.22 8.77
C THR A 110 -9.94 12.42 7.28
N ASN A 111 -9.60 13.58 6.77
CA ASN A 111 -9.55 13.80 5.34
C ASN A 111 -8.12 13.53 4.85
N TYR A 112 -7.87 12.32 4.34
CA TYR A 112 -6.55 11.88 3.92
C TYR A 112 -5.97 12.76 2.80
N TYR A 113 -6.80 13.21 1.84
CA TYR A 113 -6.40 14.10 0.77
C TYR A 113 -5.79 15.43 1.27
N LYS A 114 -6.29 15.97 2.40
CA LYS A 114 -5.75 17.23 2.95
C LYS A 114 -4.32 17.13 3.42
N GLY A 115 -3.86 15.96 3.86
CA GLY A 115 -2.49 15.71 4.30
C GLY A 115 -1.50 15.69 3.15
N GLY A 116 -1.66 14.71 2.24
CA GLY A 116 -0.70 14.45 1.16
C GLY A 116 -1.04 15.10 -0.18
N ARG A 117 -2.22 15.68 -0.32
CA ARG A 117 -2.76 16.17 -1.60
C ARG A 117 -2.78 15.10 -2.71
N GLU A 118 -2.87 13.85 -2.33
CA GLU A 118 -2.98 12.72 -3.23
C GLU A 118 -4.38 12.67 -3.84
N TRP A 119 -4.49 13.09 -5.08
CA TRP A 119 -5.79 13.28 -5.75
C TRP A 119 -6.70 12.03 -5.73
N PRO A 120 -6.19 10.79 -5.86
CA PRO A 120 -7.04 9.60 -5.83
C PRO A 120 -7.92 9.51 -4.57
N TYR A 121 -7.43 9.96 -3.42
CA TYR A 121 -8.17 9.93 -2.15
C TYR A 121 -9.20 11.05 -1.97
N LYS A 122 -9.22 12.05 -2.87
CA LYS A 122 -10.06 13.24 -2.71
C LYS A 122 -11.54 12.93 -2.56
N ASN A 123 -12.02 11.97 -3.33
CA ASN A 123 -13.43 11.63 -3.43
C ASN A 123 -13.76 10.23 -2.84
N VAL A 124 -12.82 9.58 -2.17
CA VAL A 124 -13.10 8.32 -1.48
C VAL A 124 -14.08 8.59 -0.35
N LYS A 125 -15.22 7.91 -0.37
CA LYS A 125 -16.20 7.95 0.71
C LYS A 125 -15.70 7.11 1.88
N PRO A 126 -15.47 7.68 3.07
CA PRO A 126 -15.05 6.91 4.22
C PRO A 126 -16.05 5.81 4.57
N GLN A 127 -15.58 4.56 4.65
CA GLN A 127 -16.34 3.40 5.11
C GLN A 127 -15.45 2.53 5.99
N ILE A 128 -16.07 1.62 6.73
CA ILE A 128 -15.38 0.60 7.52
C ILE A 128 -15.59 -0.73 6.81
N ILE A 129 -14.51 -1.48 6.57
CA ILE A 129 -14.61 -2.85 6.10
C ILE A 129 -14.10 -3.82 7.15
N ALA A 130 -14.72 -4.99 7.25
CA ALA A 130 -14.16 -6.14 7.93
C ALA A 130 -13.64 -7.12 6.88
N GLU A 131 -12.44 -7.64 7.10
CA GLU A 131 -11.81 -8.67 6.28
C GLU A 131 -11.47 -9.90 7.12
N GLU A 132 -11.37 -11.05 6.46
CA GLU A 132 -10.81 -12.22 7.11
C GLU A 132 -9.41 -11.93 7.67
N TYR A 133 -9.17 -12.41 8.90
CA TYR A 133 -7.83 -12.39 9.45
C TYR A 133 -7.01 -13.46 8.75
N MET A 134 -5.93 -13.02 8.09
CA MET A 134 -5.03 -13.90 7.36
C MET A 134 -3.78 -14.16 8.19
N GLU A 135 -3.37 -15.41 8.25
CA GLU A 135 -2.16 -15.84 8.95
C GLU A 135 -1.41 -16.86 8.10
N ASP A 136 -0.10 -16.65 7.97
CA ASP A 136 0.77 -17.64 7.32
C ASP A 136 1.11 -18.76 8.30
N ILE A 137 1.15 -20.00 7.80
CA ILE A 137 1.43 -21.20 8.60
C ILE A 137 2.79 -21.16 9.31
N SER A 138 3.72 -20.31 8.83
CA SER A 138 5.02 -20.11 9.49
C SER A 138 4.89 -19.37 10.83
N GLY A 139 3.77 -18.68 11.08
CA GLY A 139 3.55 -17.91 12.30
C GLY A 139 4.38 -16.63 12.44
N ASN A 140 5.18 -16.28 11.43
CA ASN A 140 6.08 -15.11 11.46
C ASN A 140 5.39 -13.79 11.09
N GLY A 141 4.05 -13.76 11.03
CA GLY A 141 3.28 -12.64 10.52
C GLY A 141 3.30 -12.59 8.99
N LEU A 142 2.63 -11.58 8.44
CA LEU A 142 2.56 -11.38 6.99
C LEU A 142 3.73 -10.53 6.50
N THR A 143 4.43 -11.03 5.49
CA THR A 143 5.43 -10.23 4.75
C THR A 143 4.74 -9.50 3.62
N ASP A 144 4.92 -8.20 3.57
CA ASP A 144 4.35 -7.32 2.57
C ASP A 144 5.41 -7.05 1.48
N TYR A 145 5.10 -7.44 0.25
CA TYR A 145 5.95 -7.29 -0.92
C TYR A 145 5.45 -6.12 -1.77
N LYS A 146 6.18 -5.01 -1.76
CA LYS A 146 5.76 -3.74 -2.35
C LYS A 146 6.50 -3.45 -3.65
N PHE A 147 5.89 -3.84 -4.76
CA PHE A 147 6.47 -3.71 -6.10
C PHE A 147 6.39 -2.27 -6.61
N TYR A 148 7.52 -1.71 -6.99
CA TYR A 148 7.66 -0.42 -7.67
C TYR A 148 7.62 -0.64 -9.17
N CYS A 149 6.50 -0.30 -9.79
CA CYS A 149 6.25 -0.52 -11.22
C CYS A 149 6.34 0.82 -11.97
N PHE A 150 7.19 0.86 -12.96
CA PHE A 150 7.44 2.03 -13.79
C PHE A 150 6.91 1.77 -15.21
N ASN A 151 5.96 2.58 -15.67
CA ASN A 151 5.30 2.42 -16.97
C ASN A 151 4.73 0.99 -17.18
N GLY A 152 4.18 0.40 -16.13
CA GLY A 152 3.63 -0.95 -16.15
C GLY A 152 4.66 -2.08 -16.02
N ASP A 153 5.90 -1.77 -15.66
CA ASP A 153 6.97 -2.78 -15.53
C ASP A 153 7.57 -2.76 -14.12
N PRO A 154 7.46 -3.85 -13.33
CA PRO A 154 8.09 -3.97 -12.04
C PRO A 154 9.62 -3.93 -12.16
N LYS A 155 10.27 -2.96 -11.55
CA LYS A 155 11.74 -2.79 -11.57
C LYS A 155 12.40 -3.08 -10.26
N TYR A 156 11.73 -2.70 -9.16
CA TYR A 156 12.19 -2.90 -7.80
C TYR A 156 11.01 -3.30 -6.92
N LEU A 157 11.32 -3.88 -5.79
CA LEU A 157 10.36 -4.01 -4.69
C LEU A 157 11.06 -3.67 -3.39
N TYR A 158 10.32 -3.33 -2.34
CA TYR A 158 10.88 -3.48 -1.02
C TYR A 158 10.11 -4.53 -0.21
N VAL A 159 10.83 -5.19 0.66
CA VAL A 159 10.29 -6.03 1.73
C VAL A 159 10.51 -5.34 3.06
N SER A 160 9.56 -5.50 3.96
CA SER A 160 9.65 -4.93 5.29
C SER A 160 9.15 -5.92 6.34
N ASN A 161 9.71 -5.79 7.55
CA ASN A 161 9.30 -6.57 8.72
C ASN A 161 9.33 -5.69 9.97
N GLY A 162 8.47 -6.00 10.95
CA GLY A 162 8.42 -5.31 12.23
C GLY A 162 7.94 -3.86 12.15
N MET A 163 7.08 -3.53 11.17
CA MET A 163 6.61 -2.15 10.91
C MET A 163 5.74 -1.56 12.02
N ASP A 164 5.39 -2.33 13.02
CA ASP A 164 4.70 -1.92 14.24
C ASP A 164 5.63 -1.18 15.23
N ASN A 165 6.94 -1.38 15.12
CA ASN A 165 7.95 -0.68 15.91
C ASN A 165 9.06 -0.13 15.01
N HIS A 166 9.06 1.18 14.80
CA HIS A 166 9.99 1.88 13.90
C HIS A 166 11.48 1.65 14.26
N GLU A 167 11.83 1.48 15.54
CA GLU A 167 13.22 1.29 15.97
C GLU A 167 13.77 -0.08 15.54
N THR A 168 12.91 -1.09 15.50
CA THR A 168 13.29 -2.46 15.13
C THR A 168 12.90 -2.83 13.71
N ALA A 169 12.08 -2.03 13.06
CA ALA A 169 11.66 -2.24 11.68
C ALA A 169 12.86 -2.35 10.74
N ARG A 170 12.75 -3.29 9.80
CA ARG A 170 13.72 -3.49 8.73
C ARG A 170 13.01 -3.34 7.39
N LEU A 171 13.68 -2.65 6.47
CA LEU A 171 13.20 -2.45 5.11
C LEU A 171 14.38 -2.47 4.15
N SER A 172 14.32 -3.28 3.11
CA SER A 172 15.32 -3.24 2.04
C SER A 172 14.66 -3.23 0.67
N PHE A 173 15.18 -2.40 -0.22
CA PHE A 173 14.84 -2.47 -1.63
C PHE A 173 15.61 -3.61 -2.30
N LEU A 174 14.93 -4.32 -3.19
CA LEU A 174 15.45 -5.45 -3.94
C LEU A 174 15.22 -5.25 -5.43
N THR A 175 16.11 -5.85 -6.22
CA THR A 175 15.94 -6.02 -7.67
C THR A 175 14.98 -7.18 -7.96
N MET A 176 14.55 -7.32 -9.21
CA MET A 176 13.74 -8.47 -9.63
C MET A 176 14.51 -9.82 -9.60
N ASN A 177 15.83 -9.78 -9.42
CA ASN A 177 16.66 -10.99 -9.21
C ASN A 177 16.76 -11.40 -7.73
N TRP A 178 16.06 -10.69 -6.82
CA TRP A 178 16.14 -10.90 -5.38
C TRP A 178 17.49 -10.54 -4.76
N GLU A 179 18.13 -9.52 -5.30
CA GLU A 179 19.38 -8.95 -4.80
C GLU A 179 19.11 -7.57 -4.17
N LYS A 180 19.92 -7.15 -3.21
CA LYS A 180 19.81 -5.78 -2.68
C LYS A 180 19.91 -4.77 -3.82
N ALA A 181 18.97 -3.85 -3.88
CA ALA A 181 19.05 -2.71 -4.77
C ALA A 181 20.21 -1.78 -4.34
N PRO A 182 20.81 -1.02 -5.27
CA PRO A 182 21.89 -0.09 -4.94
C PRO A 182 21.40 1.17 -4.23
N PHE A 183 20.22 1.16 -3.67
CA PHE A 183 19.60 2.23 -2.89
C PHE A 183 18.68 1.68 -1.81
N GLY A 184 18.41 2.53 -0.82
CA GLY A 184 17.51 2.24 0.29
C GLY A 184 16.77 3.50 0.74
N ARG A 185 16.29 3.48 1.98
CA ARG A 185 15.66 4.61 2.67
C ARG A 185 16.50 5.01 3.88
N SER A 186 16.64 6.31 4.10
CA SER A 186 17.41 6.82 5.26
C SER A 186 16.65 6.73 6.59
N ASP A 187 15.33 6.51 6.56
CA ASP A 187 14.46 6.48 7.74
C ASP A 187 14.20 5.06 8.28
N TYR A 188 14.74 4.01 7.64
CA TYR A 188 14.66 2.62 8.11
C TYR A 188 16.03 1.93 8.06
N LEU A 189 16.23 0.98 8.98
CA LEU A 189 17.37 0.07 8.92
C LEU A 189 17.13 -1.00 7.85
N GLU A 190 18.19 -1.36 7.13
CA GLU A 190 18.13 -2.45 6.17
C GLU A 190 18.27 -3.82 6.85
N PHE A 191 17.81 -4.86 6.14
CA PHE A 191 18.10 -6.24 6.52
C PHE A 191 19.59 -6.52 6.38
N GLU A 192 20.19 -7.08 7.42
CA GLU A 192 21.57 -7.63 7.36
C GLU A 192 21.61 -8.86 6.46
N VAL A 193 20.62 -9.74 6.63
CA VAL A 193 20.37 -10.92 5.80
C VAL A 193 19.00 -10.78 5.19
N LEU A 194 18.92 -10.83 3.86
CA LEU A 194 17.63 -10.73 3.17
C LEU A 194 16.72 -11.89 3.56
N PRO A 195 15.40 -11.66 3.69
CA PRO A 195 14.44 -12.73 3.85
C PRO A 195 14.48 -13.65 2.61
N PRO A 196 14.09 -14.92 2.75
CA PRO A 196 14.06 -15.85 1.62
C PRO A 196 13.12 -15.32 0.53
N LYS A 197 13.52 -15.58 -0.74
CA LYS A 197 12.67 -15.28 -1.89
C LYS A 197 11.36 -16.07 -1.78
N PRO A 198 10.18 -15.43 -1.92
CA PRO A 198 8.90 -16.13 -1.86
C PRO A 198 8.79 -17.14 -3.00
N THR A 199 8.10 -18.25 -2.75
CA THR A 199 7.93 -19.31 -3.74
C THR A 199 7.09 -18.85 -4.93
N LYS A 200 6.20 -17.91 -4.72
CA LYS A 200 5.29 -17.33 -5.71
C LYS A 200 5.81 -16.02 -6.34
N PHE A 201 7.09 -15.74 -6.22
CA PHE A 201 7.66 -14.49 -6.70
C PHE A 201 7.36 -14.20 -8.18
N ASP A 202 7.50 -15.20 -9.04
CA ASP A 202 7.24 -15.01 -10.48
C ASP A 202 5.75 -14.75 -10.78
N GLU A 203 4.85 -15.32 -9.99
CA GLU A 203 3.42 -15.01 -10.02
C GLU A 203 3.15 -13.59 -9.55
N MET A 204 3.80 -13.15 -8.44
CA MET A 204 3.70 -11.77 -7.95
C MET A 204 4.17 -10.76 -9.00
N VAL A 205 5.28 -11.01 -9.69
CA VAL A 205 5.78 -10.13 -10.77
C VAL A 205 4.76 -9.99 -11.89
N LYS A 206 4.13 -11.10 -12.32
CA LYS A 206 3.08 -11.07 -13.35
C LYS A 206 1.86 -10.28 -12.89
N ILE A 207 1.43 -10.48 -11.65
CA ILE A 207 0.31 -9.73 -11.04
C ILE A 207 0.65 -8.23 -10.99
N ALA A 208 1.83 -7.87 -10.47
CA ALA A 208 2.26 -6.48 -10.39
C ALA A 208 2.28 -5.81 -11.76
N LYS A 209 2.75 -6.52 -12.79
CA LYS A 209 2.75 -6.05 -14.18
C LYS A 209 1.33 -5.84 -14.72
N SER A 210 0.42 -6.78 -14.46
CA SER A 210 -0.97 -6.69 -14.92
C SER A 210 -1.71 -5.53 -14.26
N LEU A 211 -1.49 -5.30 -12.96
CA LEU A 211 -2.16 -4.23 -12.20
C LEU A 211 -1.58 -2.85 -12.47
N SER A 212 -0.31 -2.75 -12.83
CA SER A 212 0.36 -1.46 -13.08
C SER A 212 0.32 -1.00 -14.53
N GLY A 213 -0.22 -1.81 -15.46
CA GLY A 213 -0.30 -1.48 -16.87
C GLY A 213 -1.00 -0.14 -17.12
N GLY A 214 -0.41 0.70 -17.99
CA GLY A 214 -0.97 2.01 -18.36
C GLY A 214 -0.71 3.14 -17.35
N HIS A 215 -0.01 2.89 -16.24
CA HIS A 215 0.34 3.91 -15.25
C HIS A 215 1.82 4.31 -15.36
N PRO A 216 2.16 5.62 -15.33
CA PRO A 216 3.55 6.08 -15.30
C PRO A 216 4.33 5.53 -14.12
N PHE A 217 3.69 5.45 -12.97
CA PHE A 217 4.15 4.79 -11.76
C PHE A 217 2.98 4.24 -10.96
N LEU A 218 3.14 3.04 -10.43
CA LEU A 218 2.23 2.44 -9.45
C LEU A 218 2.99 1.49 -8.53
N ARG A 219 2.79 1.60 -7.22
CA ARG A 219 3.23 0.59 -6.27
C ARG A 219 2.11 -0.43 -6.09
N VAL A 220 2.44 -1.69 -6.27
CA VAL A 220 1.54 -2.83 -6.09
C VAL A 220 2.00 -3.64 -4.88
N ASP A 221 1.17 -3.72 -3.87
CA ASP A 221 1.46 -4.42 -2.62
C ASP A 221 0.77 -5.79 -2.61
N LEU A 222 1.55 -6.84 -2.37
CA LEU A 222 1.09 -8.24 -2.39
C LEU A 222 1.58 -8.97 -1.14
N TYR A 223 0.82 -10.00 -0.74
CA TYR A 223 1.22 -10.99 0.25
C TYR A 223 1.43 -12.36 -0.41
N GLU A 224 2.34 -13.17 0.13
CA GLU A 224 2.29 -14.62 -0.03
C GLU A 224 1.84 -15.22 1.31
N ILE A 225 0.72 -15.94 1.29
CA ILE A 225 0.13 -16.55 2.48
C ILE A 225 -0.18 -18.00 2.12
N ASN A 226 0.44 -18.95 2.82
CA ASN A 226 0.23 -20.38 2.59
C ASN A 226 0.41 -20.77 1.10
N ASN A 227 1.49 -20.28 0.48
CA ASN A 227 1.86 -20.55 -0.92
C ASN A 227 0.82 -20.02 -1.93
N LYS A 228 0.12 -18.94 -1.61
CA LYS A 228 -0.84 -18.25 -2.47
C LYS A 228 -0.65 -16.74 -2.41
N VAL A 229 -0.76 -16.09 -3.56
CA VAL A 229 -0.61 -14.62 -3.66
C VAL A 229 -1.94 -13.94 -3.36
N TYR A 230 -1.91 -12.91 -2.52
CA TYR A 230 -3.04 -12.05 -2.21
C TYR A 230 -2.70 -10.59 -2.46
N PHE A 231 -3.67 -9.86 -2.99
CA PHE A 231 -3.62 -8.42 -3.16
C PHE A 231 -3.76 -7.70 -1.81
N SER A 232 -2.96 -6.66 -1.61
CA SER A 232 -3.01 -5.80 -0.43
C SER A 232 -3.45 -4.38 -0.76
N GLU A 233 -2.67 -3.65 -1.57
CA GLU A 233 -2.91 -2.23 -1.83
C GLU A 233 -2.32 -1.78 -3.17
N LEU A 234 -2.91 -0.72 -3.76
CA LEU A 234 -2.34 0.08 -4.84
C LEU A 234 -1.98 1.47 -4.32
N THR A 235 -0.78 1.96 -4.62
CA THR A 235 -0.32 3.27 -4.15
C THR A 235 0.31 4.08 -5.28
N PHE A 236 -0.26 5.25 -5.58
CA PHE A 236 0.23 6.15 -6.62
C PHE A 236 1.41 7.00 -6.17
N SER A 237 1.44 7.40 -4.90
CA SER A 237 2.44 8.32 -4.36
C SER A 237 2.99 7.81 -3.02
N PRO A 238 3.91 6.80 -3.03
CA PRO A 238 4.53 6.32 -1.80
C PRO A 238 5.14 7.46 -0.98
N CYS A 239 4.95 7.43 0.34
CA CYS A 239 5.33 8.52 1.25
C CYS A 239 4.82 9.91 0.81
N GLY A 240 3.64 9.96 0.15
CA GLY A 240 3.09 11.21 -0.39
C GLY A 240 3.97 11.86 -1.45
N GLY A 241 4.91 11.13 -2.08
CA GLY A 241 5.89 11.65 -3.03
C GLY A 241 7.05 12.40 -2.35
N PHE A 242 7.45 11.97 -1.15
CA PHE A 242 8.59 12.49 -0.39
C PHE A 242 9.44 11.34 0.15
N MET A 243 9.80 10.41 -0.71
CA MET A 243 10.60 9.24 -0.36
C MET A 243 12.05 9.65 -0.05
N PRO A 244 12.59 9.33 1.15
CA PRO A 244 13.94 9.72 1.53
C PRO A 244 14.96 8.68 1.04
N PHE A 245 15.26 8.69 -0.25
CA PHE A 245 16.22 7.77 -0.85
C PHE A 245 17.66 8.00 -0.36
N VAL A 246 18.40 6.90 -0.22
CA VAL A 246 19.83 6.90 0.07
C VAL A 246 20.54 5.86 -0.80
N PRO A 247 21.63 6.21 -1.56
CA PRO A 247 22.10 7.59 -1.82
C PRO A 247 21.06 8.49 -2.50
N GLU A 248 21.12 9.81 -2.24
CA GLU A 248 20.12 10.79 -2.73
C GLU A 248 20.02 10.84 -4.26
N GLU A 249 21.11 10.58 -4.96
CA GLU A 249 21.16 10.52 -6.44
C GLU A 249 20.16 9.53 -7.06
N TRP A 250 19.68 8.54 -6.27
CA TRP A 250 18.69 7.58 -6.73
C TRP A 250 17.29 8.16 -6.92
N ASP A 251 16.98 9.28 -6.29
CA ASP A 251 15.76 10.00 -6.58
C ASP A 251 15.72 10.43 -8.07
N ALA A 252 16.83 10.97 -8.59
CA ALA A 252 16.94 11.34 -10.01
C ALA A 252 16.95 10.08 -10.93
N LYS A 253 17.74 9.06 -10.59
CA LYS A 253 17.82 7.82 -11.38
C LYS A 253 16.47 7.11 -11.49
N LEU A 254 15.70 7.03 -10.42
CA LEU A 254 14.33 6.48 -10.45
C LEU A 254 13.38 7.41 -11.21
N GLY A 255 13.61 8.71 -11.14
CA GLY A 255 12.88 9.70 -11.91
C GLY A 255 12.98 9.47 -13.43
N GLU A 256 14.15 9.10 -13.94
CA GLU A 256 14.34 8.77 -15.37
C GLU A 256 13.44 7.63 -15.83
N MET A 257 13.04 6.72 -14.92
CA MET A 257 12.18 5.58 -15.21
C MET A 257 10.69 5.95 -15.32
N VAL A 258 10.27 7.10 -14.77
CA VAL A 258 8.87 7.55 -14.80
C VAL A 258 8.61 8.37 -16.06
N ASN A 259 7.77 7.89 -16.95
CA ASN A 259 7.33 8.64 -18.13
C ASN A 259 6.05 9.43 -17.81
N ILE A 260 6.14 10.75 -17.83
CA ILE A 260 5.01 11.67 -17.55
C ILE A 260 4.48 12.39 -18.80
N ARG A 261 5.00 12.06 -19.98
CA ARG A 261 4.63 12.68 -21.26
C ARG A 261 3.83 11.73 -22.14
#